data_3d94b6bee69f0fd03fe8f4ed535d7dd8
#
_entry.id   3d94b6bee69f0fd03fe8f4ed535d7dd8
#
_cell.length_a   1.000
_cell.length_b   1.000
_cell.length_c   1.000
_cell.angle_alpha   90.00
_cell.angle_beta   90.00
_cell.angle_gamma   90.00
#
_symmetry.space_group_name_H-M   'P 1'
#
loop_
_entity.id
_entity.type
_entity.pdbx_description
1 polymer ?
#
loop_
_entity_poly.entity_id
_entity_poly.type
_entity_poly.pdbx_seq_one_letter_code
_entity_poly.pdbx_strand_id
1 'polypeptide(L)'
;MAYKHGFIPYALAALLIGLVGGFSTVLGPAFVQDIGIPYNNTTWTALAQAMSTAACAPILGKVGDVIGRRRTLLLGIVVFTLGNVLSALANSLVFMMVARFIVGIGTAAMGPVILAYIATEFPPDKIAKGFSLYMLLSSASVIIGPTIGGLIVSSYGWRTMLWVCVAIWAGIFGGCVILSRNQISVKQPLQNFDVSGAVLILIFFSLLLCVPSFGQNFGWTSEPFLIVLILAIVSLVGLVIAQRKSPHPILSGSFIKRSAFILSVIALFLTQGLMQANMTNTIVFVNYTQPNNTAISGYAISVMYVGMSLGAIILGPLADKFEPKRILIGSFLLTGIGCGILLLFTEVTSVVLLMASLGVLGFGLGGNGTIFMKVVLSGLTPQEAGAGTGTYGLFRDLAAPFGVAVFVPLFTNQITGRIVAGTAEPAAAVASIHYLAIAELLCIAFGIAAVAFLPKRKAKEQ
;
A
#
# COMPACT_ATOMS: atom_id res chain seq x y z
N MET A 1 8.53 30.66 11.89
CA MET A 1 7.06 30.47 11.64
C MET A 1 6.75 30.22 10.16
N ALA A 2 7.50 30.73 9.21
CA ALA A 2 7.24 30.60 7.77
C ALA A 2 7.12 29.15 7.26
N TYR A 3 7.98 28.21 7.70
CA TYR A 3 7.92 26.79 7.28
C TYR A 3 6.63 26.08 7.68
N LYS A 4 5.97 26.50 8.80
CA LYS A 4 4.70 25.93 9.22
C LYS A 4 3.54 26.28 8.27
N HIS A 5 3.45 27.54 7.86
CA HIS A 5 2.45 27.97 6.88
C HIS A 5 2.69 27.36 5.51
N GLY A 6 3.98 27.24 5.10
CA GLY A 6 4.36 26.59 3.87
C GLY A 6 4.05 25.08 3.82
N PHE A 7 3.95 24.41 4.97
CA PHE A 7 3.65 22.98 5.04
C PHE A 7 2.14 22.65 4.92
N ILE A 8 1.24 23.59 5.16
CA ILE A 8 -0.21 23.32 5.15
C ILE A 8 -0.69 22.69 3.84
N PRO A 9 -0.31 23.15 2.63
CA PRO A 9 -0.70 22.49 1.37
C PRO A 9 -0.26 21.04 1.29
N TYR A 10 0.94 20.74 1.76
CA TYR A 10 1.50 19.37 1.76
C TYR A 10 0.81 18.48 2.80
N ALA A 11 0.43 19.04 3.95
CA ALA A 11 -0.34 18.36 4.96
C ALA A 11 -1.75 18.01 4.46
N LEU A 12 -2.41 18.93 3.76
CA LEU A 12 -3.70 18.69 3.11
C LEU A 12 -3.61 17.60 2.03
N ALA A 13 -2.54 17.60 1.23
CA ALA A 13 -2.29 16.55 0.25
C ALA A 13 -2.01 15.18 0.92
N ALA A 14 -1.33 15.15 2.07
CA ALA A 14 -1.15 13.92 2.85
C ALA A 14 -2.47 13.34 3.36
N LEU A 15 -3.39 14.20 3.83
CA LEU A 15 -4.76 13.81 4.19
C LEU A 15 -5.51 13.22 2.98
N LEU A 16 -5.36 13.81 1.80
CA LEU A 16 -5.98 13.30 0.56
C LEU A 16 -5.52 11.89 0.23
N ILE A 17 -4.20 11.66 0.23
CA ILE A 17 -3.62 10.35 -0.06
C ILE A 17 -4.16 9.30 0.91
N GLY A 18 -4.21 9.62 2.20
CA GLY A 18 -4.72 8.72 3.24
C GLY A 18 -6.21 8.41 3.10
N LEU A 19 -7.05 9.43 2.88
CA LEU A 19 -8.50 9.24 2.69
C LEU A 19 -8.81 8.33 1.50
N VAL A 20 -8.11 8.52 0.38
CA VAL A 20 -8.31 7.67 -0.81
C VAL A 20 -7.82 6.26 -0.58
N GLY A 21 -6.71 6.09 0.12
CA GLY A 21 -6.26 4.76 0.53
C GLY A 21 -7.37 4.01 1.29
N GLY A 22 -8.03 4.70 2.23
CA GLY A 22 -9.16 4.15 2.98
C GLY A 22 -10.40 3.89 2.10
N PHE A 23 -10.80 4.83 1.27
CA PHE A 23 -11.97 4.66 0.39
C PHE A 23 -11.76 3.59 -0.69
N SER A 24 -10.54 3.43 -1.19
CA SER A 24 -10.22 2.42 -2.21
C SER A 24 -10.49 1.00 -1.73
N THR A 25 -10.42 0.73 -0.43
CA THR A 25 -10.71 -0.60 0.14
C THR A 25 -12.18 -0.99 -0.03
N VAL A 26 -13.09 -0.03 0.01
CA VAL A 26 -14.55 -0.24 -0.10
C VAL A 26 -15.02 -0.12 -1.56
N LEU A 27 -14.35 0.71 -2.36
CA LEU A 27 -14.76 1.01 -3.73
C LEU A 27 -14.72 -0.20 -4.66
N GLY A 28 -13.62 -0.96 -4.64
CA GLY A 28 -13.43 -2.07 -5.58
C GLY A 28 -14.54 -3.12 -5.49
N PRO A 29 -14.81 -3.69 -4.30
CA PRO A 29 -15.93 -4.61 -4.11
C PRO A 29 -17.29 -4.04 -4.49
N ALA A 30 -17.60 -2.80 -4.09
CA ALA A 30 -18.88 -2.17 -4.40
C ALA A 30 -19.07 -1.93 -5.91
N PHE A 31 -18.01 -1.55 -6.62
CA PHE A 31 -18.03 -1.40 -8.07
C PHE A 31 -18.29 -2.72 -8.80
N VAL A 32 -17.55 -3.77 -8.41
CA VAL A 32 -17.67 -5.10 -9.02
C VAL A 32 -19.07 -5.69 -8.79
N GLN A 33 -19.64 -5.50 -7.60
CA GLN A 33 -20.99 -5.92 -7.28
C GLN A 33 -22.04 -5.17 -8.12
N ASP A 34 -21.90 -3.85 -8.28
CA ASP A 34 -22.85 -3.01 -9.06
C ASP A 34 -22.88 -3.40 -10.55
N ILE A 35 -21.72 -3.76 -11.12
CA ILE A 35 -21.62 -4.17 -12.54
C ILE A 35 -21.94 -5.67 -12.74
N GLY A 36 -22.03 -6.45 -11.66
CA GLY A 36 -22.37 -7.88 -11.73
C GLY A 36 -21.26 -8.77 -12.29
N ILE A 37 -19.98 -8.39 -12.05
CA ILE A 37 -18.81 -9.18 -12.45
C ILE A 37 -18.22 -9.90 -11.24
N PRO A 38 -17.47 -11.03 -11.42
CA PRO A 38 -16.89 -11.79 -10.32
C PRO A 38 -15.96 -10.97 -9.41
N TYR A 39 -15.96 -11.24 -8.12
CA TYR A 39 -15.19 -10.51 -7.11
C TYR A 39 -13.67 -10.55 -7.32
N ASN A 40 -13.13 -11.57 -7.98
CA ASN A 40 -11.71 -11.62 -8.34
C ASN A 40 -11.27 -10.43 -9.23
N ASN A 41 -12.20 -9.82 -9.98
CA ASN A 41 -11.95 -8.62 -10.75
C ASN A 41 -11.69 -7.35 -9.92
N THR A 42 -12.02 -7.36 -8.61
CA THR A 42 -11.65 -6.29 -7.67
C THR A 42 -10.14 -6.03 -7.68
N THR A 43 -9.36 -7.10 -7.80
CA THR A 43 -7.90 -7.05 -7.84
C THR A 43 -7.37 -6.16 -8.96
N TRP A 44 -7.99 -6.17 -10.15
CA TRP A 44 -7.56 -5.40 -11.31
C TRP A 44 -7.63 -3.90 -11.08
N THR A 45 -8.66 -3.42 -10.37
CA THR A 45 -8.81 -1.99 -10.07
C THR A 45 -7.73 -1.50 -9.10
N ALA A 46 -7.42 -2.31 -8.08
CA ALA A 46 -6.36 -2.03 -7.12
C ALA A 46 -4.97 -2.10 -7.76
N LEU A 47 -4.72 -3.12 -8.60
CA LEU A 47 -3.47 -3.29 -9.34
C LEU A 47 -3.20 -2.12 -10.27
N ALA A 48 -4.17 -1.68 -11.07
CA ALA A 48 -4.01 -0.57 -12.00
C ALA A 48 -3.52 0.71 -11.29
N GLN A 49 -4.09 1.05 -10.13
CA GLN A 49 -3.65 2.18 -9.32
C GLN A 49 -2.26 1.96 -8.73
N ALA A 50 -1.99 0.79 -8.17
CA ALA A 50 -0.72 0.48 -7.54
C ALA A 50 0.44 0.48 -8.54
N MET A 51 0.22 -0.10 -9.72
CA MET A 51 1.19 -0.11 -10.82
C MET A 51 1.62 1.30 -11.19
N SER A 52 0.67 2.19 -11.46
CA SER A 52 0.99 3.57 -11.83
C SER A 52 1.62 4.35 -10.67
N THR A 53 1.19 4.12 -9.42
CA THR A 53 1.78 4.78 -8.24
C THR A 53 3.25 4.38 -8.06
N ALA A 54 3.52 3.09 -8.02
CA ALA A 54 4.89 2.58 -7.84
C ALA A 54 5.82 3.01 -8.98
N ALA A 55 5.30 2.95 -10.18
CA ALA A 55 5.98 3.23 -11.42
C ALA A 55 6.35 4.69 -11.61
N CYS A 56 5.41 5.58 -11.38
CA CYS A 56 5.58 7.02 -11.63
C CYS A 56 6.23 7.75 -10.44
N ALA A 57 6.24 7.18 -9.23
CA ALA A 57 6.76 7.86 -8.04
C ALA A 57 8.24 8.31 -8.18
N PRO A 58 9.19 7.49 -8.65
CA PRO A 58 10.58 7.94 -8.85
C PRO A 58 10.70 9.03 -9.91
N ILE A 59 9.90 8.91 -10.98
CA ILE A 59 9.89 9.85 -12.09
C ILE A 59 9.34 11.20 -11.64
N LEU A 60 8.16 11.19 -11.01
CA LEU A 60 7.47 12.40 -10.58
C LEU A 60 8.14 13.06 -9.37
N GLY A 61 8.84 12.29 -8.53
CA GLY A 61 9.71 12.84 -7.51
C GLY A 61 10.81 13.71 -8.13
N LYS A 62 11.47 13.20 -9.18
CA LYS A 62 12.51 13.97 -9.91
C LYS A 62 11.94 15.14 -10.69
N VAL A 63 10.76 14.98 -11.29
CA VAL A 63 10.02 16.08 -11.94
C VAL A 63 9.75 17.19 -10.92
N GLY A 64 9.43 16.84 -9.66
CA GLY A 64 9.28 17.80 -8.56
C GLY A 64 10.51 18.64 -8.28
N ASP A 65 11.70 18.05 -8.43
CA ASP A 65 12.96 18.81 -8.27
C ASP A 65 13.21 19.76 -9.45
N VAL A 66 12.75 19.41 -10.67
CA VAL A 66 12.99 20.19 -11.92
C VAL A 66 11.99 21.32 -12.11
N ILE A 67 10.68 21.01 -12.13
CA ILE A 67 9.63 22.01 -12.36
C ILE A 67 9.20 22.74 -11.09
N GLY A 68 9.64 22.19 -9.94
CA GLY A 68 9.39 22.72 -8.62
C GLY A 68 8.25 22.00 -7.88
N ARG A 69 8.49 21.73 -6.60
CA ARG A 69 7.61 20.93 -5.72
C ARG A 69 6.17 21.42 -5.69
N ARG A 70 5.97 22.74 -5.59
CA ARG A 70 4.63 23.33 -5.61
C ARG A 70 3.85 22.97 -6.86
N ARG A 71 4.47 23.12 -8.04
CA ARG A 71 3.78 22.82 -9.32
C ARG A 71 3.48 21.35 -9.43
N THR A 72 4.41 20.49 -9.06
CA THR A 72 4.22 19.05 -9.07
C THR A 72 3.12 18.60 -8.12
N LEU A 73 3.03 19.18 -6.90
CA LEU A 73 1.95 18.93 -5.96
C LEU A 73 0.58 19.28 -6.55
N LEU A 74 0.45 20.51 -7.09
CA LEU A 74 -0.81 20.98 -7.68
C LEU A 74 -1.23 20.15 -8.91
N LEU A 75 -0.28 19.83 -9.80
CA LEU A 75 -0.54 18.93 -10.93
C LEU A 75 -0.93 17.53 -10.44
N GLY A 76 -0.29 17.03 -9.40
CA GLY A 76 -0.65 15.76 -8.78
C GLY A 76 -2.09 15.74 -8.28
N ILE A 77 -2.53 16.79 -7.57
CA ILE A 77 -3.93 16.92 -7.10
C ILE A 77 -4.91 16.99 -8.27
N VAL A 78 -4.61 17.72 -9.33
CA VAL A 78 -5.46 17.82 -10.53
C VAL A 78 -5.62 16.45 -11.21
N VAL A 79 -4.50 15.76 -11.50
CA VAL A 79 -4.51 14.44 -12.14
C VAL A 79 -5.24 13.42 -11.27
N PHE A 80 -5.02 13.46 -9.96
CA PHE A 80 -5.69 12.63 -8.98
C PHE A 80 -7.21 12.85 -8.97
N THR A 81 -7.64 14.11 -8.92
CA THR A 81 -9.07 14.47 -8.95
C THR A 81 -9.72 14.04 -10.26
N LEU A 82 -9.05 14.29 -11.39
CA LEU A 82 -9.52 13.86 -12.70
C LEU A 82 -9.71 12.35 -12.79
N GLY A 83 -8.73 11.57 -12.28
CA GLY A 83 -8.85 10.12 -12.23
C GLY A 83 -10.04 9.64 -11.40
N ASN A 84 -10.37 10.32 -10.30
CA ASN A 84 -11.53 9.98 -9.48
C ASN A 84 -12.86 10.42 -10.10
N VAL A 85 -12.90 11.53 -10.84
CA VAL A 85 -14.06 11.91 -11.70
C VAL A 85 -14.30 10.82 -12.73
N LEU A 86 -13.27 10.40 -13.45
CA LEU A 86 -13.39 9.30 -14.42
C LEU A 86 -13.83 8.00 -13.74
N SER A 87 -13.33 7.70 -12.55
CA SER A 87 -13.79 6.54 -11.79
C SER A 87 -15.28 6.59 -11.45
N ALA A 88 -15.81 7.76 -11.10
CA ALA A 88 -17.24 7.94 -10.80
C ALA A 88 -18.14 7.73 -12.05
N LEU A 89 -17.59 7.97 -13.24
CA LEU A 89 -18.26 7.78 -14.52
C LEU A 89 -18.08 6.37 -15.10
N ALA A 90 -17.33 5.49 -14.42
CA ALA A 90 -17.00 4.18 -14.94
C ALA A 90 -18.22 3.24 -15.01
N ASN A 91 -18.39 2.63 -16.20
CA ASN A 91 -19.44 1.64 -16.46
C ASN A 91 -18.86 0.30 -16.96
N SER A 92 -17.54 0.16 -17.00
CA SER A 92 -16.86 -1.08 -17.37
C SER A 92 -15.57 -1.25 -16.56
N LEU A 93 -15.14 -2.49 -16.42
CA LEU A 93 -13.88 -2.82 -15.70
C LEU A 93 -12.68 -2.11 -16.33
N VAL A 94 -12.56 -2.15 -17.66
CA VAL A 94 -11.44 -1.52 -18.39
C VAL A 94 -11.42 -0.01 -18.16
N PHE A 95 -12.57 0.65 -18.23
CA PHE A 95 -12.66 2.09 -17.98
C PHE A 95 -12.28 2.41 -16.52
N MET A 96 -12.73 1.61 -15.56
CA MET A 96 -12.34 1.77 -14.14
C MET A 96 -10.83 1.55 -13.95
N MET A 97 -10.22 0.57 -14.61
CA MET A 97 -8.77 0.33 -14.55
C MET A 97 -7.98 1.54 -15.08
N VAL A 98 -8.39 2.11 -16.22
CA VAL A 98 -7.76 3.32 -16.78
C VAL A 98 -7.92 4.51 -15.84
N ALA A 99 -9.11 4.71 -15.28
CA ALA A 99 -9.37 5.77 -14.30
C ALA A 99 -8.50 5.60 -13.04
N ARG A 100 -8.38 4.37 -12.50
CA ARG A 100 -7.52 4.05 -11.36
C ARG A 100 -6.04 4.24 -11.66
N PHE A 101 -5.61 3.90 -12.87
CA PHE A 101 -4.24 4.17 -13.32
C PHE A 101 -3.92 5.68 -13.28
N ILE A 102 -4.83 6.53 -13.73
CA ILE A 102 -4.69 7.99 -13.65
C ILE A 102 -4.66 8.47 -12.19
N VAL A 103 -5.49 7.91 -11.30
CA VAL A 103 -5.45 8.19 -9.85
C VAL A 103 -4.05 7.89 -9.28
N GLY A 104 -3.46 6.76 -9.66
CA GLY A 104 -2.13 6.35 -9.21
C GLY A 104 -1.01 7.31 -9.66
N ILE A 105 -1.07 7.83 -10.88
CA ILE A 105 -0.14 8.89 -11.35
C ILE A 105 -0.24 10.13 -10.45
N GLY A 106 -1.45 10.58 -10.13
CA GLY A 106 -1.66 11.71 -9.22
C GLY A 106 -1.08 11.46 -7.82
N THR A 107 -1.32 10.27 -7.26
CA THR A 107 -0.76 9.85 -5.96
C THR A 107 0.77 9.83 -5.99
N ALA A 108 1.36 9.29 -7.05
CA ALA A 108 2.80 9.22 -7.26
C ALA A 108 3.47 10.60 -7.31
N ALA A 109 2.77 11.62 -7.82
CA ALA A 109 3.28 12.99 -7.85
C ALA A 109 3.30 13.66 -6.47
N MET A 110 2.33 13.32 -5.60
CA MET A 110 2.19 13.98 -4.30
C MET A 110 3.14 13.43 -3.23
N GLY A 111 3.21 12.10 -3.07
CA GLY A 111 3.94 11.45 -1.98
C GLY A 111 5.41 11.87 -1.85
N PRO A 112 6.27 11.64 -2.88
CA PRO A 112 7.68 12.01 -2.84
C PRO A 112 7.91 13.51 -2.62
N VAL A 113 7.04 14.35 -3.19
CA VAL A 113 7.16 15.81 -3.08
C VAL A 113 6.88 16.30 -1.66
N ILE A 114 5.94 15.68 -0.94
CA ILE A 114 5.67 15.99 0.47
C ILE A 114 6.90 15.65 1.33
N LEU A 115 7.44 14.44 1.14
CA LEU A 115 8.62 13.98 1.89
C LEU A 115 9.85 14.85 1.60
N ALA A 116 10.06 15.21 0.33
CA ALA A 116 11.14 16.11 -0.08
C ALA A 116 10.99 17.52 0.52
N TYR A 117 9.76 18.05 0.60
CA TYR A 117 9.50 19.33 1.25
C TYR A 117 9.91 19.31 2.73
N ILE A 118 9.51 18.26 3.46
CA ILE A 118 9.86 18.11 4.88
C ILE A 118 11.39 18.03 5.05
N ALA A 119 12.05 17.26 4.22
CA ALA A 119 13.50 17.03 4.33
C ALA A 119 14.34 18.30 4.09
N THR A 120 13.85 19.25 3.28
CA THR A 120 14.65 20.41 2.87
C THR A 120 14.19 21.75 3.46
N GLU A 121 12.90 21.92 3.73
CA GLU A 121 12.34 23.20 4.19
C GLU A 121 12.15 23.26 5.71
N PHE A 122 12.16 22.09 6.38
CA PHE A 122 12.11 22.07 7.85
C PHE A 122 13.51 22.31 8.44
N PRO A 123 13.60 23.05 9.56
CA PRO A 123 14.85 23.13 10.32
C PRO A 123 15.35 21.74 10.71
N PRO A 124 16.69 21.51 10.73
CA PRO A 124 17.26 20.19 10.99
C PRO A 124 16.79 19.55 12.32
N ASP A 125 16.54 20.36 13.35
CA ASP A 125 16.00 19.96 14.65
C ASP A 125 14.51 19.57 14.62
N LYS A 126 13.79 19.85 13.52
CA LYS A 126 12.34 19.66 13.38
C LYS A 126 11.93 18.75 12.23
N ILE A 127 12.87 18.23 11.46
CA ILE A 127 12.61 17.30 10.35
C ILE A 127 11.85 16.07 10.86
N ALA A 128 12.29 15.46 11.95
CA ALA A 128 11.62 14.30 12.56
C ALA A 128 10.16 14.62 12.94
N LYS A 129 9.89 15.84 13.45
CA LYS A 129 8.54 16.31 13.79
C LYS A 129 7.68 16.49 12.53
N GLY A 130 8.26 16.95 11.42
CA GLY A 130 7.58 17.06 10.13
C GLY A 130 7.15 15.70 9.60
N PHE A 131 8.05 14.70 9.62
CA PHE A 131 7.71 13.33 9.24
C PHE A 131 6.65 12.70 10.15
N SER A 132 6.75 12.91 11.47
CA SER A 132 5.74 12.41 12.41
C SER A 132 4.36 13.00 12.13
N LEU A 133 4.29 14.30 11.82
CA LEU A 133 3.04 14.96 11.45
C LEU A 133 2.46 14.42 10.14
N TYR A 134 3.30 14.21 9.12
CA TYR A 134 2.89 13.57 7.87
C TYR A 134 2.31 12.18 8.13
N MET A 135 2.99 11.35 8.92
CA MET A 135 2.53 10.00 9.25
C MET A 135 1.22 10.02 10.05
N LEU A 136 1.09 10.94 11.01
CA LEU A 136 -0.15 11.11 11.79
C LEU A 136 -1.33 11.47 10.89
N LEU A 137 -1.17 12.45 10.00
CA LEU A 137 -2.23 12.89 9.10
C LEU A 137 -2.64 11.79 8.12
N SER A 138 -1.66 11.11 7.53
CA SER A 138 -1.93 9.98 6.61
C SER A 138 -2.65 8.85 7.34
N SER A 139 -2.18 8.44 8.53
CA SER A 139 -2.79 7.35 9.30
C SER A 139 -4.20 7.69 9.77
N ALA A 140 -4.42 8.91 10.29
CA ALA A 140 -5.74 9.34 10.72
C ALA A 140 -6.77 9.29 9.58
N SER A 141 -6.37 9.73 8.39
CA SER A 141 -7.21 9.71 7.20
C SER A 141 -7.53 8.28 6.73
N VAL A 142 -6.55 7.38 6.79
CA VAL A 142 -6.74 5.96 6.44
C VAL A 142 -7.67 5.26 7.43
N ILE A 143 -7.62 5.61 8.72
CA ILE A 143 -8.53 5.06 9.75
C ILE A 143 -9.99 5.50 9.48
N ILE A 144 -10.19 6.78 9.18
CA ILE A 144 -11.53 7.36 9.01
C ILE A 144 -12.13 6.93 7.66
N GLY A 145 -11.30 6.77 6.64
CA GLY A 145 -11.71 6.49 5.25
C GLY A 145 -12.66 5.30 5.10
N PRO A 146 -12.31 4.08 5.53
CA PRO A 146 -13.18 2.91 5.38
C PRO A 146 -14.52 3.05 6.10
N THR A 147 -14.55 3.65 7.28
CA THR A 147 -15.80 3.85 8.04
C THR A 147 -16.73 4.81 7.32
N ILE A 148 -16.25 6.01 6.96
CA ILE A 148 -17.06 7.00 6.24
C ILE A 148 -17.40 6.46 4.84
N GLY A 149 -16.43 5.86 4.14
CA GLY A 149 -16.64 5.27 2.84
C GLY A 149 -17.69 4.15 2.87
N GLY A 150 -17.60 3.25 3.85
CA GLY A 150 -18.57 2.16 4.03
C GLY A 150 -19.98 2.67 4.29
N LEU A 151 -20.14 3.69 5.15
CA LEU A 151 -21.44 4.32 5.42
C LEU A 151 -22.04 5.00 4.19
N ILE A 152 -21.24 5.75 3.44
CA ILE A 152 -21.73 6.41 2.20
C ILE A 152 -22.08 5.37 1.15
N VAL A 153 -21.24 4.35 0.95
CA VAL A 153 -21.47 3.29 -0.05
C VAL A 153 -22.73 2.49 0.28
N SER A 154 -22.95 2.14 1.54
CA SER A 154 -24.12 1.37 1.96
C SER A 154 -25.43 2.14 1.84
N SER A 155 -25.39 3.48 2.03
CA SER A 155 -26.59 4.33 2.03
C SER A 155 -26.89 4.98 0.66
N TYR A 156 -25.85 5.36 -0.09
CA TYR A 156 -25.95 6.19 -1.28
C TYR A 156 -25.21 5.64 -2.50
N GLY A 157 -24.53 4.52 -2.36
CA GLY A 157 -23.75 3.87 -3.41
C GLY A 157 -22.34 4.46 -3.60
N TRP A 158 -21.49 3.69 -4.28
CA TRP A 158 -20.08 4.00 -4.49
C TRP A 158 -19.81 5.23 -5.38
N ARG A 159 -20.70 5.51 -6.35
CA ARG A 159 -20.59 6.70 -7.20
C ARG A 159 -20.76 7.99 -6.39
N THR A 160 -21.74 8.02 -5.49
CA THR A 160 -21.96 9.17 -4.59
C THR A 160 -20.75 9.42 -3.69
N MET A 161 -20.14 8.35 -3.16
CA MET A 161 -18.90 8.46 -2.39
C MET A 161 -17.80 9.16 -3.19
N LEU A 162 -17.60 8.78 -4.46
CA LEU A 162 -16.59 9.42 -5.31
C LEU A 162 -16.88 10.89 -5.59
N TRP A 163 -18.13 11.26 -5.85
CA TRP A 163 -18.51 12.66 -6.07
C TRP A 163 -18.31 13.52 -4.83
N VAL A 164 -18.64 13.02 -3.65
CA VAL A 164 -18.35 13.69 -2.37
C VAL A 164 -16.84 13.89 -2.20
N CYS A 165 -16.05 12.88 -2.50
CA CYS A 165 -14.60 12.99 -2.47
C CYS A 165 -14.07 14.03 -3.47
N VAL A 166 -14.56 14.04 -4.71
CA VAL A 166 -14.16 15.02 -5.74
C VAL A 166 -14.44 16.45 -5.27
N ALA A 167 -15.58 16.71 -4.61
CA ALA A 167 -15.91 18.02 -4.07
C ALA A 167 -14.92 18.44 -2.95
N ILE A 168 -14.57 17.52 -2.03
CA ILE A 168 -13.57 17.75 -0.98
C ILE A 168 -12.20 18.05 -1.60
N TRP A 169 -11.78 17.28 -2.61
CA TRP A 169 -10.48 17.46 -3.27
C TRP A 169 -10.40 18.76 -4.06
N ALA A 170 -11.47 19.17 -4.71
CA ALA A 170 -11.53 20.47 -5.37
C ALA A 170 -11.38 21.63 -4.36
N GLY A 171 -11.99 21.51 -3.18
CA GLY A 171 -11.80 22.45 -2.09
C GLY A 171 -10.35 22.50 -1.57
N ILE A 172 -9.73 21.33 -1.37
CA ILE A 172 -8.32 21.22 -0.96
C ILE A 172 -7.39 21.78 -2.03
N PHE A 173 -7.65 21.53 -3.33
CA PHE A 173 -6.91 22.14 -4.42
C PHE A 173 -6.92 23.66 -4.36
N GLY A 174 -8.12 24.26 -4.20
CA GLY A 174 -8.27 25.71 -4.03
C GLY A 174 -7.48 26.24 -2.83
N GLY A 175 -7.57 25.57 -1.69
CA GLY A 175 -6.77 25.86 -0.51
C GLY A 175 -5.27 25.78 -0.76
N CYS A 176 -4.80 24.72 -1.44
CA CYS A 176 -3.40 24.56 -1.79
C CYS A 176 -2.90 25.67 -2.74
N VAL A 177 -3.69 26.08 -3.72
CA VAL A 177 -3.34 27.18 -4.64
C VAL A 177 -3.15 28.48 -3.88
N ILE A 178 -4.07 28.83 -2.97
CA ILE A 178 -4.02 30.07 -2.18
C ILE A 178 -2.84 30.05 -1.22
N LEU A 179 -2.72 28.99 -0.40
CA LEU A 179 -1.70 28.89 0.66
C LEU A 179 -0.28 28.73 0.14
N SER A 180 -0.11 28.18 -1.06
CA SER A 180 1.22 27.99 -1.67
C SER A 180 1.65 29.15 -2.57
N ARG A 181 0.86 30.23 -2.69
CA ARG A 181 1.11 31.31 -3.66
C ARG A 181 2.50 31.96 -3.52
N ASN A 182 2.98 32.10 -2.30
CA ASN A 182 4.25 32.79 -1.99
C ASN A 182 5.46 31.83 -1.87
N GLN A 183 5.28 30.53 -2.21
CA GLN A 183 6.41 29.60 -2.13
C GLN A 183 7.32 29.74 -3.36
N ILE A 184 8.58 30.02 -3.11
CA ILE A 184 9.63 30.06 -4.13
C ILE A 184 10.05 28.61 -4.41
N SER A 185 9.89 28.18 -5.65
CA SER A 185 10.26 26.84 -6.07
C SER A 185 11.74 26.83 -6.49
N VAL A 186 12.58 26.16 -5.72
CA VAL A 186 13.96 25.90 -6.11
C VAL A 186 13.95 24.84 -7.21
N LYS A 187 14.44 25.20 -8.39
CA LYS A 187 14.55 24.29 -9.54
C LYS A 187 15.95 23.72 -9.59
N GLN A 188 16.06 22.42 -9.81
CA GLN A 188 17.34 21.78 -10.07
C GLN A 188 17.45 21.37 -11.55
N PRO A 189 18.66 21.39 -12.15
CA PRO A 189 18.85 20.90 -13.51
C PRO A 189 18.57 19.39 -13.59
N LEU A 190 18.00 18.95 -14.71
CA LEU A 190 17.63 17.54 -14.97
C LEU A 190 18.86 16.63 -15.21
N GLN A 191 20.03 17.01 -14.74
CA GLN A 191 21.24 16.24 -14.94
C GLN A 191 21.19 14.95 -14.11
N ASN A 192 21.48 13.82 -14.77
CA ASN A 192 21.72 12.51 -14.16
C ASN A 192 20.47 11.74 -13.70
N PHE A 193 19.32 11.84 -14.39
CA PHE A 193 18.18 10.97 -14.13
C PHE A 193 18.22 9.73 -15.03
N ASP A 194 18.21 8.54 -14.42
CA ASP A 194 18.16 7.25 -15.12
C ASP A 194 16.74 6.97 -15.64
N VAL A 195 16.38 7.57 -16.78
CA VAL A 195 15.06 7.38 -17.41
C VAL A 195 14.87 5.93 -17.82
N SER A 196 15.92 5.28 -18.35
CA SER A 196 15.85 3.88 -18.78
C SER A 196 15.62 2.94 -17.61
N GLY A 197 16.32 3.16 -16.51
CA GLY A 197 16.09 2.42 -15.27
C GLY A 197 14.69 2.64 -14.69
N ALA A 198 14.18 3.88 -14.70
CA ALA A 198 12.83 4.18 -14.24
C ALA A 198 11.75 3.45 -15.05
N VAL A 199 11.86 3.48 -16.39
CA VAL A 199 10.92 2.80 -17.29
C VAL A 199 10.97 1.28 -17.10
N LEU A 200 12.17 0.70 -16.95
CA LEU A 200 12.32 -0.74 -16.72
C LEU A 200 11.84 -1.17 -15.32
N ILE A 201 12.01 -0.34 -14.30
CA ILE A 201 11.41 -0.54 -12.98
C ILE A 201 9.88 -0.59 -13.11
N LEU A 202 9.30 0.37 -13.82
CA LEU A 202 7.86 0.42 -14.11
C LEU A 202 7.38 -0.88 -14.75
N ILE A 203 8.01 -1.26 -15.86
CA ILE A 203 7.60 -2.44 -16.66
C ILE A 203 7.74 -3.70 -15.81
N PHE A 204 8.90 -3.92 -15.18
CA PHE A 204 9.16 -5.12 -14.41
C PHE A 204 8.19 -5.29 -13.23
N PHE A 205 8.03 -4.26 -12.40
CA PHE A 205 7.15 -4.38 -11.23
C PHE A 205 5.67 -4.44 -11.61
N SER A 206 5.27 -3.79 -12.71
CA SER A 206 3.93 -3.95 -13.25
C SER A 206 3.66 -5.39 -13.70
N LEU A 207 4.58 -5.98 -14.46
CA LEU A 207 4.47 -7.37 -14.88
C LEU A 207 4.53 -8.34 -13.69
N LEU A 208 5.41 -8.09 -12.73
CA LEU A 208 5.52 -8.90 -11.50
C LEU A 208 4.20 -8.93 -10.71
N LEU A 209 3.48 -7.81 -10.62
CA LEU A 209 2.17 -7.73 -9.99
C LEU A 209 1.08 -8.47 -10.79
N CYS A 210 1.22 -8.54 -12.12
CA CYS A 210 0.28 -9.28 -12.97
C CYS A 210 0.47 -10.80 -12.90
N VAL A 211 1.70 -11.30 -12.65
CA VAL A 211 2.00 -12.75 -12.66
C VAL A 211 1.03 -13.56 -11.78
N PRO A 212 0.84 -13.26 -10.47
CA PRO A 212 -0.08 -14.03 -9.63
C PRO A 212 -1.53 -13.95 -10.11
N SER A 213 -1.97 -12.75 -10.52
CA SER A 213 -3.34 -12.52 -10.99
C SER A 213 -3.64 -13.31 -12.27
N PHE A 214 -2.69 -13.36 -13.22
CA PHE A 214 -2.86 -14.15 -14.44
C PHE A 214 -2.85 -15.66 -14.16
N GLY A 215 -1.93 -16.13 -13.30
CA GLY A 215 -1.89 -17.54 -12.90
C GLY A 215 -3.18 -18.02 -12.25
N GLN A 216 -3.77 -17.20 -11.39
CA GLN A 216 -5.00 -17.57 -10.69
C GLN A 216 -6.27 -17.43 -11.54
N ASN A 217 -6.36 -16.43 -12.44
CA ASN A 217 -7.55 -16.21 -13.24
C ASN A 217 -7.59 -17.03 -14.53
N PHE A 218 -6.43 -17.31 -15.14
CA PHE A 218 -6.34 -18.02 -16.42
C PHE A 218 -5.73 -19.42 -16.30
N GLY A 219 -5.14 -19.75 -15.13
CA GLY A 219 -4.41 -20.98 -14.88
C GLY A 219 -2.89 -20.83 -15.02
N TRP A 220 -2.15 -21.52 -14.15
CA TRP A 220 -0.68 -21.43 -14.03
C TRP A 220 0.11 -22.00 -15.20
N THR A 221 -0.56 -22.66 -16.14
CA THR A 221 0.02 -23.22 -17.37
C THR A 221 -0.57 -22.61 -18.64
N SER A 222 -1.45 -21.60 -18.50
CA SER A 222 -2.12 -20.97 -19.64
C SER A 222 -1.16 -20.11 -20.46
N GLU A 223 -1.45 -19.96 -21.74
CA GLU A 223 -0.68 -19.10 -22.65
C GLU A 223 -0.56 -17.66 -22.14
N PRO A 224 -1.66 -16.97 -21.69
CA PRO A 224 -1.57 -15.62 -21.13
C PRO A 224 -0.64 -15.53 -19.91
N PHE A 225 -0.67 -16.52 -19.01
CA PHE A 225 0.22 -16.56 -17.85
C PHE A 225 1.69 -16.71 -18.27
N LEU A 226 1.98 -17.61 -19.19
CA LEU A 226 3.36 -17.83 -19.68
C LEU A 226 3.92 -16.60 -20.37
N ILE A 227 3.12 -15.90 -21.18
CA ILE A 227 3.51 -14.63 -21.81
C ILE A 227 3.89 -13.59 -20.75
N VAL A 228 3.04 -13.35 -19.75
CA VAL A 228 3.32 -12.37 -18.69
C VAL A 228 4.56 -12.77 -17.88
N LEU A 229 4.73 -14.06 -17.58
CA LEU A 229 5.90 -14.55 -16.85
C LEU A 229 7.20 -14.34 -17.65
N ILE A 230 7.20 -14.67 -18.96
CA ILE A 230 8.36 -14.45 -19.83
C ILE A 230 8.68 -12.96 -19.93
N LEU A 231 7.68 -12.11 -20.13
CA LEU A 231 7.87 -10.66 -20.19
C LEU A 231 8.42 -10.12 -18.87
N ALA A 232 7.97 -10.63 -17.73
CA ALA A 232 8.49 -10.26 -16.41
C ALA A 232 9.98 -10.65 -16.27
N ILE A 233 10.35 -11.86 -16.71
CA ILE A 233 11.75 -12.32 -16.68
C ILE A 233 12.63 -11.47 -17.63
N VAL A 234 12.17 -11.22 -18.84
CA VAL A 234 12.90 -10.39 -19.82
C VAL A 234 13.08 -8.96 -19.29
N SER A 235 12.03 -8.39 -18.71
CA SER A 235 12.12 -7.04 -18.12
C SER A 235 13.04 -7.00 -16.89
N LEU A 236 13.10 -8.06 -16.08
CA LEU A 236 14.06 -8.19 -14.98
C LEU A 236 15.50 -8.21 -15.50
N VAL A 237 15.77 -9.01 -16.52
CA VAL A 237 17.10 -9.06 -17.14
C VAL A 237 17.48 -7.70 -17.72
N GLY A 238 16.56 -7.06 -18.44
CA GLY A 238 16.75 -5.71 -18.97
C GLY A 238 17.02 -4.69 -17.86
N LEU A 239 16.29 -4.75 -16.77
CA LEU A 239 16.47 -3.88 -15.59
C LEU A 239 17.85 -4.10 -14.98
N VAL A 240 18.29 -5.34 -14.75
CA VAL A 240 19.61 -5.64 -14.19
C VAL A 240 20.73 -5.11 -15.09
N ILE A 241 20.61 -5.26 -16.41
CA ILE A 241 21.59 -4.77 -17.38
C ILE A 241 21.63 -3.22 -17.37
N ALA A 242 20.45 -2.57 -17.41
CA ALA A 242 20.37 -1.11 -17.40
C ALA A 242 20.96 -0.53 -16.11
N GLN A 243 20.61 -1.09 -14.94
CA GLN A 243 21.13 -0.65 -13.65
C GLN A 243 22.65 -0.84 -13.51
N ARG A 244 23.23 -1.87 -14.14
CA ARG A 244 24.69 -2.08 -14.16
C ARG A 244 25.42 -1.09 -15.08
N LYS A 245 24.78 -0.62 -16.15
CA LYS A 245 25.37 0.30 -17.13
C LYS A 245 25.14 1.77 -16.79
N SER A 246 24.13 2.07 -15.97
CA SER A 246 23.80 3.45 -15.60
C SER A 246 24.85 4.03 -14.66
N PRO A 247 25.37 5.26 -14.92
CA PRO A 247 26.26 5.95 -14.00
C PRO A 247 25.55 6.39 -12.70
N HIS A 248 24.22 6.54 -12.73
CA HIS A 248 23.38 6.94 -11.59
C HIS A 248 22.16 6.03 -11.44
N PRO A 249 22.36 4.72 -11.14
CA PRO A 249 21.26 3.76 -11.10
C PRO A 249 20.28 4.09 -9.97
N ILE A 250 18.98 3.92 -10.23
CA ILE A 250 17.92 4.13 -9.23
C ILE A 250 18.00 3.09 -8.13
N LEU A 251 18.21 1.81 -8.51
CA LEU A 251 18.43 0.69 -7.60
C LEU A 251 19.92 0.49 -7.37
N SER A 252 20.62 1.53 -6.94
CA SER A 252 22.05 1.43 -6.71
C SER A 252 22.37 1.01 -5.29
N GLY A 253 23.34 0.16 -5.17
CA GLY A 253 24.07 0.02 -3.94
C GLY A 253 24.47 -1.43 -3.63
N SER A 254 25.66 -1.55 -3.08
CA SER A 254 26.16 -2.77 -2.47
C SER A 254 25.24 -3.30 -1.36
N PHE A 255 24.38 -2.42 -0.80
CA PHE A 255 23.47 -2.76 0.29
C PHE A 255 22.32 -3.70 -0.12
N ILE A 256 21.87 -3.67 -1.39
CA ILE A 256 20.83 -4.60 -1.88
C ILE A 256 21.26 -6.06 -1.74
N LYS A 257 22.56 -6.33 -1.82
CA LYS A 257 23.13 -7.67 -1.64
C LYS A 257 23.30 -8.07 -0.17
N ARG A 258 23.12 -7.15 0.77
CA ARG A 258 23.26 -7.46 2.19
C ARG A 258 22.08 -8.28 2.68
N SER A 259 22.34 -9.35 3.43
CA SER A 259 21.29 -10.23 3.96
C SER A 259 20.26 -9.48 4.80
N ALA A 260 20.67 -8.47 5.56
CA ALA A 260 19.77 -7.63 6.33
C ALA A 260 18.73 -6.91 5.47
N PHE A 261 19.12 -6.40 4.29
CA PHE A 261 18.22 -5.75 3.35
C PHE A 261 17.25 -6.76 2.73
N ILE A 262 17.76 -7.86 2.18
CA ILE A 262 16.95 -8.89 1.51
C ILE A 262 15.91 -9.48 2.48
N LEU A 263 16.34 -9.89 3.68
CA LEU A 263 15.45 -10.49 4.67
C LEU A 263 14.40 -9.49 5.17
N SER A 264 14.79 -8.22 5.34
CA SER A 264 13.82 -7.16 5.71
C SER A 264 12.80 -6.91 4.62
N VAL A 265 13.20 -6.91 3.33
CA VAL A 265 12.28 -6.76 2.20
C VAL A 265 11.33 -7.95 2.10
N ILE A 266 11.83 -9.20 2.23
CA ILE A 266 10.99 -10.40 2.22
C ILE A 266 9.93 -10.33 3.34
N ALA A 267 10.37 -10.05 4.56
CA ALA A 267 9.46 -9.95 5.70
C ALA A 267 8.47 -8.78 5.56
N LEU A 268 8.90 -7.66 4.96
CA LEU A 268 8.03 -6.53 4.62
C LEU A 268 6.95 -6.91 3.60
N PHE A 269 7.32 -7.63 2.53
CA PHE A 269 6.37 -8.12 1.54
C PHE A 269 5.29 -8.99 2.17
N LEU A 270 5.67 -9.89 3.06
CA LEU A 270 4.72 -10.74 3.78
C LEU A 270 3.77 -9.88 4.64
N THR A 271 4.29 -9.00 5.47
CA THR A 271 3.47 -8.23 6.41
C THR A 271 2.55 -7.23 5.71
N GLN A 272 3.05 -6.45 4.76
CA GLN A 272 2.24 -5.48 4.03
C GLN A 272 1.26 -6.16 3.05
N GLY A 273 1.69 -7.28 2.46
CA GLY A 273 0.84 -8.08 1.60
C GLY A 273 -0.35 -8.68 2.36
N LEU A 274 -0.11 -9.29 3.52
CA LEU A 274 -1.16 -9.83 4.39
C LEU A 274 -2.11 -8.73 4.87
N MET A 275 -1.58 -7.58 5.26
CA MET A 275 -2.39 -6.44 5.69
C MET A 275 -3.43 -6.05 4.63
N GLN A 276 -2.97 -5.77 3.41
CA GLN A 276 -3.84 -5.28 2.35
C GLN A 276 -4.81 -6.36 1.86
N ALA A 277 -4.36 -7.62 1.82
CA ALA A 277 -5.21 -8.74 1.46
C ALA A 277 -6.35 -8.95 2.47
N ASN A 278 -6.05 -8.92 3.77
CA ASN A 278 -7.07 -9.08 4.82
C ASN A 278 -8.12 -7.97 4.79
N MET A 279 -7.72 -6.71 4.47
CA MET A 279 -8.69 -5.64 4.27
C MET A 279 -9.69 -5.96 3.16
N THR A 280 -9.21 -6.39 2.00
CA THR A 280 -10.06 -6.71 0.86
C THR A 280 -10.89 -7.98 1.12
N ASN A 281 -10.26 -9.04 1.63
CA ASN A 281 -10.94 -10.31 1.90
C ASN A 281 -12.02 -10.19 2.97
N THR A 282 -11.84 -9.30 3.97
CA THR A 282 -12.87 -9.01 4.97
C THR A 282 -14.13 -8.44 4.33
N ILE A 283 -14.00 -7.53 3.37
CA ILE A 283 -15.15 -6.96 2.66
C ILE A 283 -15.88 -8.07 1.89
N VAL A 284 -15.12 -8.89 1.17
CA VAL A 284 -15.68 -10.03 0.41
C VAL A 284 -16.37 -11.01 1.34
N PHE A 285 -15.75 -11.39 2.46
CA PHE A 285 -16.32 -12.29 3.46
C PHE A 285 -17.64 -11.76 4.03
N VAL A 286 -17.68 -10.48 4.43
CA VAL A 286 -18.89 -9.83 4.96
C VAL A 286 -20.00 -9.79 3.91
N ASN A 287 -19.69 -9.54 2.64
CA ASN A 287 -20.67 -9.51 1.57
C ASN A 287 -21.35 -10.87 1.34
N TYR A 288 -20.63 -11.99 1.53
CA TYR A 288 -21.20 -13.34 1.42
C TYR A 288 -21.94 -13.79 2.66
N THR A 289 -21.52 -13.35 3.86
CA THR A 289 -22.12 -13.80 5.13
C THR A 289 -23.17 -12.83 5.67
N GLN A 290 -23.05 -11.53 5.39
CA GLN A 290 -23.92 -10.46 5.90
C GLN A 290 -24.20 -9.40 4.81
N PRO A 291 -24.85 -9.76 3.70
CA PRO A 291 -24.99 -8.87 2.53
C PRO A 291 -25.78 -7.60 2.81
N ASN A 292 -26.65 -7.63 3.83
CA ASN A 292 -27.48 -6.47 4.22
C ASN A 292 -26.77 -5.47 5.12
N ASN A 293 -25.51 -5.71 5.53
CA ASN A 293 -24.79 -4.85 6.45
C ASN A 293 -23.30 -4.68 6.09
N THR A 294 -23.05 -4.15 4.91
CA THR A 294 -21.70 -3.91 4.38
C THR A 294 -20.88 -2.89 5.20
N ALA A 295 -21.55 -2.05 6.01
CA ALA A 295 -20.88 -1.10 6.89
C ALA A 295 -19.97 -1.79 7.94
N ILE A 296 -20.30 -3.02 8.33
CA ILE A 296 -19.49 -3.83 9.27
C ILE A 296 -18.05 -3.99 8.77
N SER A 297 -17.85 -4.20 7.47
CA SER A 297 -16.51 -4.32 6.90
C SER A 297 -15.70 -3.04 7.07
N GLY A 298 -16.33 -1.88 6.90
CA GLY A 298 -15.71 -0.58 7.14
C GLY A 298 -15.27 -0.40 8.61
N TYR A 299 -16.13 -0.74 9.56
CA TYR A 299 -15.79 -0.71 10.99
C TYR A 299 -14.64 -1.66 11.33
N ALA A 300 -14.68 -2.89 10.82
CA ALA A 300 -13.66 -3.90 11.08
C ALA A 300 -12.28 -3.45 10.53
N ILE A 301 -12.23 -2.88 9.33
CA ILE A 301 -11.01 -2.32 8.74
C ILE A 301 -10.51 -1.12 9.55
N SER A 302 -11.41 -0.25 10.04
CA SER A 302 -11.01 0.87 10.90
C SER A 302 -10.39 0.40 12.21
N VAL A 303 -10.92 -0.65 12.84
CA VAL A 303 -10.32 -1.27 14.03
C VAL A 303 -8.94 -1.83 13.72
N MET A 304 -8.73 -2.42 12.53
CA MET A 304 -7.40 -2.85 12.10
C MET A 304 -6.41 -1.68 12.02
N TYR A 305 -6.80 -0.54 11.45
CA TYR A 305 -5.94 0.66 11.39
C TYR A 305 -5.68 1.27 12.77
N VAL A 306 -6.66 1.24 13.68
CA VAL A 306 -6.46 1.62 15.08
C VAL A 306 -5.42 0.69 15.72
N GLY A 307 -5.57 -0.61 15.54
CA GLY A 307 -4.58 -1.60 15.99
C GLY A 307 -3.18 -1.30 15.45
N MET A 308 -3.06 -1.03 14.13
CA MET A 308 -1.78 -0.66 13.51
C MET A 308 -1.18 0.60 14.13
N SER A 309 -1.98 1.62 14.37
CA SER A 309 -1.51 2.88 14.98
C SER A 309 -0.99 2.65 16.39
N LEU A 310 -1.71 1.88 17.20
CA LEU A 310 -1.30 1.50 18.55
C LEU A 310 -0.03 0.64 18.51
N GLY A 311 0.05 -0.32 17.59
CA GLY A 311 1.24 -1.14 17.36
C GLY A 311 2.47 -0.30 16.99
N ALA A 312 2.31 0.67 16.09
CA ALA A 312 3.40 1.58 15.70
C ALA A 312 3.89 2.44 16.88
N ILE A 313 2.95 2.97 17.69
CA ILE A 313 3.26 3.80 18.87
C ILE A 313 3.97 2.99 19.96
N ILE A 314 3.62 1.72 20.12
CA ILE A 314 4.14 0.87 21.21
C ILE A 314 5.39 0.09 20.74
N LEU A 315 5.30 -0.62 19.62
CA LEU A 315 6.39 -1.51 19.15
C LEU A 315 7.56 -0.73 18.57
N GLY A 316 7.32 0.44 17.95
CA GLY A 316 8.37 1.29 17.39
C GLY A 316 9.40 1.73 18.45
N PRO A 317 9.00 2.43 19.54
CA PRO A 317 9.88 2.80 20.64
C PRO A 317 10.44 1.59 21.42
N LEU A 318 9.70 0.48 21.49
CA LEU A 318 10.20 -0.74 22.10
C LEU A 318 11.43 -1.28 21.37
N ALA A 319 11.45 -1.19 20.04
CA ALA A 319 12.59 -1.56 19.21
C ALA A 319 13.79 -0.58 19.34
N ASP A 320 13.63 0.57 20.00
CA ASP A 320 14.76 1.42 20.42
C ASP A 320 15.44 0.93 21.69
N LYS A 321 14.64 0.38 22.63
CA LYS A 321 15.11 -0.09 23.93
C LYS A 321 15.57 -1.55 23.89
N PHE A 322 14.93 -2.37 23.08
CA PHE A 322 15.21 -3.80 22.97
C PHE A 322 15.77 -4.14 21.59
N GLU A 323 16.28 -5.35 21.44
CA GLU A 323 16.78 -5.85 20.15
C GLU A 323 15.64 -5.87 19.12
N PRO A 324 15.76 -5.14 17.98
CA PRO A 324 14.69 -5.04 16.97
C PRO A 324 14.17 -6.39 16.49
N LYS A 325 15.05 -7.39 16.39
CA LYS A 325 14.72 -8.76 16.00
C LYS A 325 13.69 -9.40 16.93
N ARG A 326 13.82 -9.23 18.26
CA ARG A 326 12.87 -9.81 19.24
C ARG A 326 11.50 -9.15 19.13
N ILE A 327 11.48 -7.84 18.94
CA ILE A 327 10.22 -7.10 18.77
C ILE A 327 9.54 -7.51 17.47
N LEU A 328 10.27 -7.70 16.36
CA LEU A 328 9.72 -8.19 15.10
C LEU A 328 9.13 -9.60 15.25
N ILE A 329 9.82 -10.53 15.91
CA ILE A 329 9.28 -11.88 16.17
C ILE A 329 7.98 -11.79 16.97
N GLY A 330 7.95 -10.99 18.04
CA GLY A 330 6.73 -10.77 18.84
C GLY A 330 5.59 -10.18 18.01
N SER A 331 5.89 -9.23 17.12
CA SER A 331 4.96 -8.62 16.17
C SER A 331 4.38 -9.65 15.20
N PHE A 332 5.21 -10.54 14.63
CA PHE A 332 4.74 -11.62 13.75
C PHE A 332 3.88 -12.64 14.51
N LEU A 333 4.21 -12.96 15.76
CA LEU A 333 3.38 -13.84 16.60
C LEU A 333 1.99 -13.23 16.86
N LEU A 334 1.93 -11.92 17.16
CA LEU A 334 0.66 -11.21 17.33
C LEU A 334 -0.15 -11.20 16.03
N THR A 335 0.50 -10.97 14.88
CA THR A 335 -0.14 -11.09 13.57
C THR A 335 -0.70 -12.51 13.37
N GLY A 336 0.09 -13.53 13.74
CA GLY A 336 -0.33 -14.94 13.68
C GLY A 336 -1.54 -15.24 14.57
N ILE A 337 -1.62 -14.67 15.77
CA ILE A 337 -2.81 -14.78 16.63
C ILE A 337 -4.03 -14.18 15.93
N GLY A 338 -3.90 -12.98 15.33
CA GLY A 338 -4.97 -12.34 14.57
C GLY A 338 -5.46 -13.20 13.39
N CYS A 339 -4.55 -13.78 12.60
CA CYS A 339 -4.89 -14.73 11.54
C CYS A 339 -5.48 -16.03 12.10
N GLY A 340 -5.00 -16.51 13.25
CA GLY A 340 -5.53 -17.70 13.92
C GLY A 340 -6.98 -17.54 14.37
N ILE A 341 -7.41 -16.34 14.77
CA ILE A 341 -8.79 -16.04 15.12
C ILE A 341 -9.73 -16.21 13.89
N LEU A 342 -9.23 -16.03 12.65
CA LEU A 342 -10.03 -16.29 11.44
C LEU A 342 -10.50 -17.75 11.35
N LEU A 343 -9.78 -18.70 11.94
CA LEU A 343 -10.18 -20.11 12.01
C LEU A 343 -11.41 -20.36 12.91
N LEU A 344 -11.79 -19.38 13.74
CA LEU A 344 -12.98 -19.44 14.58
C LEU A 344 -14.22 -18.86 13.90
N PHE A 345 -14.10 -18.35 12.66
CA PHE A 345 -15.20 -17.75 11.93
C PHE A 345 -16.22 -18.83 11.53
N THR A 346 -17.49 -18.45 11.58
CA THR A 346 -18.65 -19.27 11.22
C THR A 346 -19.56 -18.47 10.27
N GLU A 347 -20.62 -19.08 9.77
CA GLU A 347 -21.61 -18.38 8.93
C GLU A 347 -22.27 -17.21 9.66
N VAL A 348 -22.35 -17.28 10.99
CA VAL A 348 -22.93 -16.25 11.87
C VAL A 348 -21.83 -15.64 12.75
N THR A 349 -20.70 -15.27 12.14
CA THR A 349 -19.60 -14.66 12.89
C THR A 349 -20.01 -13.33 13.50
N SER A 350 -19.79 -13.18 14.82
CA SER A 350 -20.10 -11.93 15.51
C SER A 350 -19.19 -10.80 15.01
N VAL A 351 -19.75 -9.59 14.92
CA VAL A 351 -19.00 -8.37 14.54
C VAL A 351 -17.82 -8.14 15.48
N VAL A 352 -17.97 -8.46 16.77
CA VAL A 352 -16.92 -8.33 17.78
C VAL A 352 -15.74 -9.26 17.48
N LEU A 353 -15.99 -10.50 17.07
CA LEU A 353 -14.94 -11.46 16.73
C LEU A 353 -14.18 -11.02 15.46
N LEU A 354 -14.90 -10.50 14.46
CA LEU A 354 -14.31 -9.94 13.24
C LEU A 354 -13.40 -8.75 13.57
N MET A 355 -13.88 -7.80 14.39
CA MET A 355 -13.11 -6.64 14.82
C MET A 355 -11.90 -7.05 15.67
N ALA A 356 -12.04 -8.01 16.58
CA ALA A 356 -10.96 -8.51 17.41
C ALA A 356 -9.84 -9.14 16.58
N SER A 357 -10.20 -9.99 15.60
CA SER A 357 -9.24 -10.59 14.67
C SER A 357 -8.41 -9.53 13.96
N LEU A 358 -9.07 -8.59 13.29
CA LEU A 358 -8.40 -7.52 12.54
C LEU A 358 -7.67 -6.52 13.44
N GLY A 359 -8.17 -6.23 14.64
CA GLY A 359 -7.51 -5.38 15.61
C GLY A 359 -6.17 -5.96 16.09
N VAL A 360 -6.16 -7.23 16.46
CA VAL A 360 -4.95 -7.96 16.89
C VAL A 360 -3.96 -8.09 15.74
N LEU A 361 -4.44 -8.45 14.55
CA LEU A 361 -3.64 -8.53 13.33
C LEU A 361 -3.01 -7.16 13.02
N GLY A 362 -3.80 -6.08 13.04
CA GLY A 362 -3.34 -4.72 12.83
C GLY A 362 -2.28 -4.31 13.86
N PHE A 363 -2.49 -4.60 15.13
CA PHE A 363 -1.51 -4.29 16.18
C PHE A 363 -0.17 -4.98 15.94
N GLY A 364 -0.18 -6.25 15.56
CA GLY A 364 1.02 -6.97 15.16
C GLY A 364 1.74 -6.31 13.99
N LEU A 365 1.03 -5.87 12.96
CA LEU A 365 1.62 -5.27 11.75
C LEU A 365 2.14 -3.84 11.96
N GLY A 366 1.59 -3.10 12.93
CA GLY A 366 1.76 -1.65 13.05
C GLY A 366 3.20 -1.18 13.23
N GLY A 367 4.02 -1.92 13.97
CA GLY A 367 5.43 -1.55 14.22
C GLY A 367 6.39 -1.93 13.09
N ASN A 368 6.00 -2.87 12.22
CA ASN A 368 6.92 -3.54 11.30
C ASN A 368 7.61 -2.60 10.32
N GLY A 369 6.87 -1.66 9.70
CA GLY A 369 7.42 -0.73 8.72
C GLY A 369 8.57 0.12 9.26
N THR A 370 8.41 0.66 10.47
CA THR A 370 9.43 1.49 11.13
C THR A 370 10.61 0.66 11.63
N ILE A 371 10.36 -0.54 12.15
CA ILE A 371 11.42 -1.42 12.68
C ILE A 371 12.27 -1.97 11.53
N PHE A 372 11.66 -2.43 10.43
CA PHE A 372 12.41 -2.86 9.24
C PHE A 372 13.24 -1.72 8.65
N MET A 373 12.68 -0.50 8.57
CA MET A 373 13.44 0.67 8.14
C MET A 373 14.68 0.89 9.00
N LYS A 374 14.56 0.78 10.34
CA LYS A 374 15.72 0.87 11.24
C LYS A 374 16.76 -0.20 10.98
N VAL A 375 16.33 -1.45 10.77
CA VAL A 375 17.24 -2.58 10.47
C VAL A 375 18.00 -2.31 9.17
N VAL A 376 17.31 -1.86 8.13
CA VAL A 376 17.90 -1.52 6.84
C VAL A 376 18.89 -0.38 6.99
N LEU A 377 18.50 0.74 7.61
CA LEU A 377 19.34 1.93 7.74
C LEU A 377 20.55 1.71 8.67
N SER A 378 20.45 0.85 9.67
CA SER A 378 21.56 0.56 10.59
C SER A 378 22.77 -0.08 9.89
N GLY A 379 22.59 -0.67 8.73
CA GLY A 379 23.65 -1.26 7.92
C GLY A 379 24.19 -0.38 6.80
N LEU A 380 23.72 0.88 6.68
CA LEU A 380 24.09 1.79 5.59
C LEU A 380 25.04 2.89 6.08
N THR A 381 25.90 3.34 5.17
CA THR A 381 26.67 4.58 5.38
C THR A 381 25.78 5.81 5.21
N PRO A 382 26.14 7.00 5.75
CA PRO A 382 25.36 8.22 5.54
C PRO A 382 25.14 8.56 4.07
N GLN A 383 26.09 8.23 3.19
CA GLN A 383 25.99 8.43 1.75
C GLN A 383 25.00 7.47 1.07
N GLU A 384 24.88 6.24 1.59
CA GLU A 384 23.94 5.22 1.09
C GLU A 384 22.52 5.41 1.65
N ALA A 385 22.34 6.17 2.74
CA ALA A 385 21.07 6.26 3.46
C ALA A 385 19.91 6.76 2.59
N GLY A 386 20.16 7.75 1.73
CA GLY A 386 19.14 8.29 0.81
C GLY A 386 18.67 7.25 -0.20
N ALA A 387 19.63 6.61 -0.91
CA ALA A 387 19.33 5.55 -1.87
C ALA A 387 18.69 4.33 -1.21
N GLY A 388 19.16 3.95 -0.02
CA GLY A 388 18.61 2.81 0.75
C GLY A 388 17.18 3.05 1.20
N THR A 389 16.87 4.27 1.66
CA THR A 389 15.50 4.67 2.04
C THR A 389 14.56 4.65 0.84
N GLY A 390 15.00 5.19 -0.30
CA GLY A 390 14.22 5.20 -1.53
C GLY A 390 13.94 3.78 -2.05
N THR A 391 14.96 2.93 -2.09
CA THR A 391 14.82 1.53 -2.51
C THR A 391 13.92 0.73 -1.58
N TYR A 392 14.07 0.90 -0.26
CA TYR A 392 13.17 0.27 0.73
C TYR A 392 11.72 0.75 0.54
N GLY A 393 11.52 2.06 0.31
CA GLY A 393 10.20 2.64 0.04
C GLY A 393 9.54 2.03 -1.19
N LEU A 394 10.30 1.84 -2.29
CA LEU A 394 9.83 1.17 -3.49
C LEU A 394 9.30 -0.24 -3.19
N PHE A 395 10.07 -1.07 -2.49
CA PHE A 395 9.64 -2.42 -2.13
C PHE A 395 8.45 -2.41 -1.16
N ARG A 396 8.40 -1.46 -0.23
CA ARG A 396 7.26 -1.29 0.67
C ARG A 396 5.97 -1.01 -0.10
N ASP A 397 6.03 -0.10 -1.08
CA ASP A 397 4.85 0.33 -1.82
C ASP A 397 4.37 -0.74 -2.82
N LEU A 398 5.26 -1.65 -3.22
CA LEU A 398 4.94 -2.83 -4.04
C LEU A 398 4.38 -4.00 -3.22
N ALA A 399 4.71 -4.10 -1.95
CA ALA A 399 4.33 -5.24 -1.12
C ALA A 399 2.82 -5.39 -0.94
N ALA A 400 2.11 -4.26 -0.73
CA ALA A 400 0.67 -4.26 -0.53
C ALA A 400 -0.10 -4.76 -1.76
N PRO A 401 0.10 -4.20 -2.98
CA PRO A 401 -0.58 -4.70 -4.18
C PRO A 401 -0.17 -6.13 -4.56
N PHE A 402 1.07 -6.54 -4.28
CA PHE A 402 1.48 -7.93 -4.48
C PHE A 402 0.68 -8.89 -3.60
N GLY A 403 0.47 -8.54 -2.32
CA GLY A 403 -0.35 -9.32 -1.42
C GLY A 403 -1.80 -9.43 -1.88
N VAL A 404 -2.40 -8.33 -2.37
CA VAL A 404 -3.73 -8.36 -2.99
C VAL A 404 -3.74 -9.29 -4.19
N ALA A 405 -2.74 -9.21 -5.07
CA ALA A 405 -2.65 -10.04 -6.27
C ALA A 405 -2.56 -11.55 -5.96
N VAL A 406 -2.00 -11.92 -4.81
CA VAL A 406 -1.84 -13.33 -4.39
C VAL A 406 -3.04 -13.82 -3.58
N PHE A 407 -3.36 -13.12 -2.49
CA PHE A 407 -4.29 -13.64 -1.48
C PHE A 407 -5.76 -13.37 -1.80
N VAL A 408 -6.09 -12.31 -2.54
CA VAL A 408 -7.49 -12.03 -2.88
C VAL A 408 -8.03 -13.05 -3.90
N PRO A 409 -7.36 -13.32 -5.03
CA PRO A 409 -7.79 -14.38 -5.93
C PRO A 409 -7.74 -15.77 -5.28
N LEU A 410 -6.77 -16.03 -4.39
CA LEU A 410 -6.72 -17.29 -3.65
C LEU A 410 -8.00 -17.52 -2.85
N PHE A 411 -8.51 -16.47 -2.19
CA PHE A 411 -9.74 -16.50 -1.42
C PHE A 411 -10.99 -16.58 -2.31
N THR A 412 -11.10 -15.68 -3.29
CA THR A 412 -12.31 -15.58 -4.13
C THR A 412 -12.49 -16.77 -5.05
N ASN A 413 -11.42 -17.33 -5.61
CA ASN A 413 -11.51 -18.54 -6.44
C ASN A 413 -11.90 -19.78 -5.63
N GLN A 414 -11.47 -19.87 -4.35
CA GLN A 414 -11.92 -20.92 -3.44
C GLN A 414 -13.43 -20.80 -3.16
N ILE A 415 -13.94 -19.59 -2.93
CA ILE A 415 -15.38 -19.36 -2.76
C ILE A 415 -16.13 -19.79 -4.01
N THR A 416 -15.76 -19.28 -5.17
CA THR A 416 -16.42 -19.59 -6.45
C THR A 416 -16.40 -21.08 -6.76
N GLY A 417 -15.26 -21.76 -6.57
CA GLY A 417 -15.14 -23.20 -6.79
C GLY A 417 -16.07 -24.01 -5.87
N ARG A 418 -16.24 -23.62 -4.61
CA ARG A 418 -17.14 -24.29 -3.65
C ARG A 418 -18.61 -24.04 -3.98
N ILE A 419 -18.97 -22.84 -4.41
CA ILE A 419 -20.33 -22.51 -4.85
C ILE A 419 -20.70 -23.34 -6.09
N VAL A 420 -19.81 -23.43 -7.07
CA VAL A 420 -19.99 -24.27 -8.26
C VAL A 420 -20.14 -25.75 -7.90
N ALA A 421 -19.44 -26.20 -6.84
CA ALA A 421 -19.59 -27.56 -6.30
C ALA A 421 -20.86 -27.79 -5.47
N GLY A 422 -21.77 -26.79 -5.37
CA GLY A 422 -23.06 -26.90 -4.68
C GLY A 422 -23.04 -26.48 -3.20
N THR A 423 -21.96 -25.86 -2.71
CA THR A 423 -21.91 -25.36 -1.33
C THR A 423 -22.66 -24.03 -1.24
N ALA A 424 -23.45 -23.82 -0.18
CA ALA A 424 -24.12 -22.55 0.08
C ALA A 424 -23.10 -21.39 0.23
N GLU A 425 -23.43 -20.20 -0.27
CA GLU A 425 -22.53 -19.06 -0.31
C GLU A 425 -21.88 -18.72 1.05
N PRO A 426 -22.61 -18.62 2.19
CA PRO A 426 -21.99 -18.35 3.48
C PRO A 426 -21.02 -19.46 3.92
N ALA A 427 -21.40 -20.72 3.74
CA ALA A 427 -20.55 -21.86 4.08
C ALA A 427 -19.29 -21.92 3.20
N ALA A 428 -19.42 -21.60 1.91
CA ALA A 428 -18.28 -21.49 0.99
C ALA A 428 -17.31 -20.38 1.44
N ALA A 429 -17.82 -19.23 1.86
CA ALA A 429 -17.00 -18.11 2.36
C ALA A 429 -16.25 -18.50 3.65
N VAL A 430 -16.93 -19.18 4.61
CA VAL A 430 -16.31 -19.65 5.86
C VAL A 430 -15.20 -20.67 5.58
N ALA A 431 -15.47 -21.68 4.78
CA ALA A 431 -14.45 -22.69 4.47
C ALA A 431 -13.24 -22.09 3.70
N SER A 432 -13.49 -21.06 2.90
CA SER A 432 -12.43 -20.37 2.16
C SER A 432 -11.60 -19.42 3.04
N ILE A 433 -12.21 -18.75 4.05
CA ILE A 433 -11.45 -17.93 4.99
C ILE A 433 -10.56 -18.79 5.90
N HIS A 434 -10.99 -19.98 6.27
CA HIS A 434 -10.17 -20.94 7.01
C HIS A 434 -8.96 -21.40 6.18
N TYR A 435 -9.15 -21.70 4.89
CA TYR A 435 -8.06 -22.05 3.99
C TYR A 435 -7.06 -20.89 3.85
N LEU A 436 -7.58 -19.67 3.69
CA LEU A 436 -6.75 -18.44 3.65
C LEU A 436 -5.95 -18.27 4.94
N ALA A 437 -6.58 -18.41 6.11
CA ALA A 437 -5.93 -18.28 7.41
C ALA A 437 -4.75 -19.24 7.56
N ILE A 438 -4.89 -20.50 7.10
CA ILE A 438 -3.80 -21.48 7.11
C ILE A 438 -2.65 -21.01 6.20
N ALA A 439 -2.94 -20.55 4.98
CA ALA A 439 -1.93 -20.04 4.07
C ALA A 439 -1.18 -18.82 4.66
N GLU A 440 -1.90 -17.91 5.32
CA GLU A 440 -1.33 -16.76 6.01
C GLU A 440 -0.45 -17.14 7.20
N LEU A 441 -0.87 -18.12 8.00
CA LEU A 441 -0.06 -18.65 9.12
C LEU A 441 1.25 -19.27 8.62
N LEU A 442 1.25 -19.97 7.49
CA LEU A 442 2.47 -20.48 6.85
C LEU A 442 3.39 -19.33 6.40
N CYS A 443 2.83 -18.27 5.80
CA CYS A 443 3.59 -17.07 5.44
C CYS A 443 4.18 -16.36 6.67
N ILE A 444 3.44 -16.30 7.78
CA ILE A 444 3.90 -15.73 9.04
C ILE A 444 5.05 -16.56 9.61
N ALA A 445 4.95 -17.89 9.61
CA ALA A 445 6.03 -18.77 10.03
C ALA A 445 7.31 -18.56 9.20
N PHE A 446 7.16 -18.42 7.88
CA PHE A 446 8.27 -18.07 6.99
C PHE A 446 8.84 -16.67 7.29
N GLY A 447 7.98 -15.69 7.60
CA GLY A 447 8.39 -14.35 8.01
C GLY A 447 9.19 -14.36 9.32
N ILE A 448 8.76 -15.15 10.31
CA ILE A 448 9.50 -15.36 11.57
C ILE A 448 10.88 -15.98 11.28
N ALA A 449 10.94 -16.98 10.41
CA ALA A 449 12.20 -17.58 10.00
C ALA A 449 13.12 -16.54 9.32
N ALA A 450 12.61 -15.74 8.37
CA ALA A 450 13.39 -14.67 7.75
C ALA A 450 13.93 -13.66 8.78
N VAL A 451 13.09 -13.22 9.72
CA VAL A 451 13.51 -12.33 10.81
C VAL A 451 14.53 -13.01 11.73
N ALA A 452 14.40 -14.32 11.99
CA ALA A 452 15.34 -15.07 12.81
C ALA A 452 16.75 -15.13 12.21
N PHE A 453 16.90 -15.03 10.91
CA PHE A 453 18.19 -14.95 10.22
C PHE A 453 18.75 -13.52 10.08
N LEU A 454 18.03 -12.49 10.54
CA LEU A 454 18.58 -11.13 10.56
C LEU A 454 19.86 -11.08 11.42
N PRO A 455 20.90 -10.38 10.95
CA PRO A 455 22.15 -10.24 11.68
C PRO A 455 21.90 -9.50 13.01
N LYS A 456 22.54 -9.98 14.09
CA LYS A 456 22.51 -9.29 15.37
C LYS A 456 23.11 -7.89 15.22
N ARG A 457 22.50 -6.89 15.82
CA ARG A 457 23.05 -5.53 15.88
C ARG A 457 24.38 -5.60 16.65
N LYS A 458 25.49 -5.22 16.02
CA LYS A 458 26.72 -4.95 16.77
C LYS A 458 26.38 -3.83 17.76
N ALA A 459 26.58 -4.10 19.06
CA ALA A 459 26.49 -3.04 20.06
C ALA A 459 27.39 -1.91 19.61
N LYS A 460 26.88 -0.68 19.51
CA LYS A 460 27.74 0.49 19.40
C LYS A 460 28.53 0.49 20.69
N GLU A 461 29.83 0.28 20.59
CA GLU A 461 30.75 0.70 21.65
C GLU A 461 30.47 2.20 21.86
N GLN A 462 30.02 2.51 23.07
CA GLN A 462 29.72 3.86 23.53
C GLN A 462 31.03 4.68 23.65
#